data_4d4ae7137c1f56b76990bebf36bb87a6
#
_entry.id   4d4ae7137c1f56b76990bebf36bb87a6
#
_cell.length_a   1.000
_cell.length_b   1.000
_cell.length_c   1.000
_cell.angle_alpha   90.00
_cell.angle_beta   90.00
_cell.angle_gamma   90.00
#
_symmetry.space_group_name_H-M   'P 1'
#
loop_
_entity.id
_entity.type
_entity.pdbx_description
1 polymer ?
#
loop_
_entity_poly.entity_id
_entity_poly.type
_entity_poly.pdbx_seq_one_letter_code
_entity_poly.pdbx_strand_id
1 'polypeptide(L)'
;FDEVVTAYGRVGEWFAAQHFGVEPDIIITAKGITSGYIPLGAVLMSQEVATELGKDFGFPMGYTYNGHPTAAAVALENIRVIEEEGLLDQAKKIGEYLHNGLRELLDLPIVGEVRFVGMMHAVELVSDKETRAPLPMLQPMLPDVIRRESGVIVRDCGHNLVLSPPLIMTEEEADRCVAALRSVLERTTPDGVIH
;
A
#
# COMPACT_ATOMS: atom_id res chain seq x y z
N PHE A 1 -13.78 -7.77 -6.51
CA PHE A 1 -12.53 -7.42 -5.80
C PHE A 1 -12.46 -5.92 -5.59
N ASP A 2 -12.15 -5.51 -4.34
CA ASP A 2 -11.77 -4.13 -4.04
C ASP A 2 -10.25 -3.98 -4.24
N GLU A 3 -9.88 -3.41 -5.39
CA GLU A 3 -8.50 -3.14 -5.78
C GLU A 3 -8.16 -1.64 -5.68
N VAL A 4 -8.92 -0.89 -4.88
CA VAL A 4 -8.72 0.56 -4.70
C VAL A 4 -7.32 0.89 -4.21
N VAL A 5 -6.70 0.01 -3.39
CA VAL A 5 -5.34 0.19 -2.87
C VAL A 5 -4.31 -0.66 -3.61
N THR A 6 -4.68 -1.83 -4.08
CA THR A 6 -3.76 -2.86 -4.55
C THR A 6 -3.43 -2.79 -6.04
N ALA A 7 -4.29 -2.16 -6.85
CA ALA A 7 -4.08 -2.03 -8.29
C ALA A 7 -2.95 -1.05 -8.68
N TYR A 8 -2.60 -1.09 -9.95
CA TYR A 8 -1.66 -0.19 -10.63
C TYR A 8 -0.24 -0.22 -10.02
N GLY A 9 0.31 -1.43 -9.89
CA GLY A 9 1.71 -1.64 -9.50
C GLY A 9 1.94 -1.80 -7.99
N ARG A 10 0.96 -1.52 -7.14
CA ARG A 10 1.14 -1.56 -5.69
C ARG A 10 1.61 -2.91 -5.16
N VAL A 11 1.15 -4.00 -5.76
CA VAL A 11 1.57 -5.37 -5.44
C VAL A 11 2.59 -5.95 -6.43
N GLY A 12 3.15 -5.12 -7.30
CA GLY A 12 4.08 -5.54 -8.35
C GLY A 12 3.37 -6.08 -9.62
N GLU A 13 2.05 -6.09 -9.64
CA GLU A 13 1.19 -6.45 -10.77
C GLU A 13 0.20 -5.32 -11.06
N TRP A 14 -0.48 -5.37 -12.21
CA TRP A 14 -1.56 -4.41 -12.48
C TRP A 14 -2.68 -4.50 -11.45
N PHE A 15 -3.01 -5.75 -11.05
CA PHE A 15 -4.05 -6.05 -10.06
C PHE A 15 -3.58 -7.14 -9.10
N ALA A 16 -3.97 -7.07 -7.84
CA ALA A 16 -3.72 -8.15 -6.88
C ALA A 16 -4.41 -9.46 -7.29
N ALA A 17 -5.49 -9.39 -8.04
CA ALA A 17 -6.11 -10.55 -8.67
C ALA A 17 -5.10 -11.42 -9.45
N GLN A 18 -4.17 -10.80 -10.17
CA GLN A 18 -3.10 -11.50 -10.90
C GLN A 18 -2.11 -12.17 -9.93
N HIS A 19 -1.72 -11.46 -8.87
CA HIS A 19 -0.82 -11.99 -7.84
C HIS A 19 -1.40 -13.25 -7.15
N PHE A 20 -2.71 -13.26 -6.90
CA PHE A 20 -3.38 -14.38 -6.25
C PHE A 20 -3.91 -15.45 -7.24
N GLY A 21 -3.75 -15.24 -8.55
CA GLY A 21 -4.22 -16.17 -9.57
C GLY A 21 -5.75 -16.32 -9.59
N VAL A 22 -6.49 -15.25 -9.31
CA VAL A 22 -7.96 -15.23 -9.29
C VAL A 22 -8.47 -14.33 -10.40
N GLU A 23 -9.51 -14.77 -11.09
CA GLU A 23 -10.21 -13.99 -12.13
C GLU A 23 -11.56 -13.52 -11.59
N PRO A 24 -11.67 -12.26 -11.11
CA PRO A 24 -12.90 -11.74 -10.55
C PRO A 24 -13.84 -11.22 -11.65
N ASP A 25 -15.16 -11.31 -11.43
CA ASP A 25 -16.16 -10.77 -12.34
C ASP A 25 -16.24 -9.24 -12.30
N ILE A 26 -15.93 -8.66 -11.14
CA ILE A 26 -15.97 -7.20 -10.92
C ILE A 26 -14.75 -6.77 -10.13
N ILE A 27 -14.07 -5.73 -10.63
CA ILE A 27 -12.95 -5.07 -9.94
C ILE A 27 -13.32 -3.59 -9.71
N ILE A 28 -13.14 -3.13 -8.49
CA ILE A 28 -13.27 -1.72 -8.11
C ILE A 28 -11.89 -1.13 -7.98
N THR A 29 -11.60 -0.01 -8.66
CA THR A 29 -10.30 0.66 -8.63
C THR A 29 -10.42 2.16 -8.38
N ALA A 30 -9.37 2.75 -7.83
CA ALA A 30 -9.22 4.20 -7.64
C ALA A 30 -7.72 4.51 -7.42
N LYS A 31 -7.42 5.58 -6.72
CA LYS A 31 -6.07 5.98 -6.24
C LYS A 31 -4.97 5.84 -7.29
N GLY A 32 -4.36 4.65 -7.39
CA GLY A 32 -3.29 4.33 -8.33
C GLY A 32 -3.65 4.55 -9.80
N ILE A 33 -4.92 4.53 -10.17
CA ILE A 33 -5.38 4.78 -11.55
C ILE A 33 -4.91 6.13 -12.09
N THR A 34 -4.77 7.13 -11.23
CA THR A 34 -4.28 8.49 -11.58
C THR A 34 -3.09 8.92 -10.74
N SER A 35 -2.50 8.04 -9.94
CA SER A 35 -1.44 8.36 -8.95
C SER A 35 -1.75 9.59 -8.07
N GLY A 36 -3.04 9.87 -7.85
CA GLY A 36 -3.52 10.97 -6.99
C GLY A 36 -3.51 12.35 -7.66
N TYR A 37 -3.17 12.47 -8.93
CA TYR A 37 -3.17 13.76 -9.65
C TYR A 37 -4.56 14.35 -9.84
N ILE A 38 -5.57 13.48 -10.00
CA ILE A 38 -6.98 13.89 -10.13
C ILE A 38 -7.88 12.79 -9.53
N PRO A 39 -9.01 13.15 -8.90
CA PRO A 39 -9.96 12.16 -8.39
C PRO A 39 -10.57 11.34 -9.53
N LEU A 40 -10.39 10.02 -9.48
CA LEU A 40 -11.03 9.07 -10.38
C LEU A 40 -11.18 7.73 -9.67
N GLY A 41 -12.32 7.08 -9.88
CA GLY A 41 -12.55 5.67 -9.58
C GLY A 41 -13.16 4.99 -10.80
N ALA A 42 -12.96 3.68 -10.90
CA ALA A 42 -13.51 2.88 -11.97
C ALA A 42 -14.02 1.55 -11.44
N VAL A 43 -15.05 1.04 -12.09
CA VAL A 43 -15.56 -0.32 -11.93
C VAL A 43 -15.34 -1.03 -13.26
N LEU A 44 -14.51 -2.07 -13.23
CA LEU A 44 -14.31 -2.96 -14.37
C LEU A 44 -15.16 -4.20 -14.13
N MET A 45 -15.79 -4.70 -15.17
CA MET A 45 -16.64 -5.88 -15.06
C MET A 45 -16.42 -6.83 -16.23
N SER A 46 -16.66 -8.11 -16.02
CA SER A 46 -16.60 -9.13 -17.06
C SER A 46 -17.63 -8.84 -18.17
N GLN A 47 -17.36 -9.36 -19.37
CA GLN A 47 -18.28 -9.22 -20.49
C GLN A 47 -19.66 -9.86 -20.20
N GLU A 48 -19.69 -10.91 -19.41
CA GLU A 48 -20.93 -11.58 -19.01
C GLU A 48 -21.79 -10.65 -18.15
N VAL A 49 -21.22 -10.06 -17.11
CA VAL A 49 -21.90 -9.09 -16.22
C VAL A 49 -22.36 -7.88 -17.02
N ALA A 50 -21.48 -7.31 -17.85
CA ALA A 50 -21.81 -6.14 -18.68
C ALA A 50 -22.95 -6.42 -19.65
N THR A 51 -22.97 -7.62 -20.26
CA THR A 51 -24.02 -8.04 -21.18
C THR A 51 -25.37 -8.20 -20.47
N GLU A 52 -25.36 -8.80 -19.28
CA GLU A 52 -26.58 -9.01 -18.51
C GLU A 52 -27.20 -7.68 -18.07
N LEU A 53 -26.36 -6.76 -17.54
CA LEU A 53 -26.80 -5.42 -17.13
C LEU A 53 -27.30 -4.57 -18.29
N GLY A 54 -26.82 -4.80 -19.50
CA GLY A 54 -27.18 -4.03 -20.71
C GLY A 54 -28.50 -4.46 -21.36
N LYS A 55 -29.12 -5.58 -20.95
CA LYS A 55 -30.27 -6.16 -21.66
C LYS A 55 -31.52 -5.30 -21.69
N ASP A 56 -31.86 -4.64 -20.60
CA ASP A 56 -33.14 -3.92 -20.49
C ASP A 56 -32.96 -2.40 -20.64
N PHE A 57 -32.28 -1.78 -19.72
CA PHE A 57 -32.19 -0.29 -19.63
C PHE A 57 -30.73 0.22 -19.68
N GLY A 58 -29.76 -0.66 -19.98
CA GLY A 58 -28.36 -0.34 -19.81
C GLY A 58 -27.96 -0.27 -18.33
N PHE A 59 -26.76 0.27 -18.05
CA PHE A 59 -26.28 0.41 -16.69
C PHE A 59 -27.07 1.50 -15.94
N PRO A 60 -27.87 1.16 -14.91
CA PRO A 60 -28.86 2.06 -14.33
C PRO A 60 -28.27 3.08 -13.35
N MET A 61 -26.96 3.23 -13.30
CA MET A 61 -26.26 4.11 -12.37
C MET A 61 -25.36 5.10 -13.12
N GLY A 62 -25.42 6.37 -12.74
CA GLY A 62 -24.54 7.40 -13.25
C GLY A 62 -24.43 8.58 -12.31
N TYR A 63 -23.25 9.18 -12.27
CA TYR A 63 -23.01 10.44 -11.57
C TYR A 63 -22.70 11.53 -12.58
N THR A 64 -22.95 12.78 -12.23
CA THR A 64 -22.76 13.94 -13.12
C THR A 64 -21.33 14.00 -13.71
N TYR A 65 -20.33 13.60 -12.92
CA TYR A 65 -18.92 13.64 -13.37
C TYR A 65 -18.40 12.30 -13.90
N ASN A 66 -19.26 11.31 -14.15
CA ASN A 66 -18.83 10.08 -14.80
C ASN A 66 -18.28 10.39 -16.21
N GLY A 67 -17.21 9.68 -16.60
CA GLY A 67 -16.57 9.85 -17.90
C GLY A 67 -15.89 11.20 -18.06
N HIS A 68 -15.47 11.86 -16.98
CA HIS A 68 -14.77 13.16 -17.04
C HIS A 68 -13.53 13.08 -17.93
N PRO A 69 -13.47 13.81 -19.06
CA PRO A 69 -12.44 13.60 -20.07
C PRO A 69 -11.03 13.89 -19.58
N THR A 70 -10.86 14.93 -18.76
CA THR A 70 -9.54 15.24 -18.17
C THR A 70 -9.07 14.13 -17.24
N ALA A 71 -9.97 13.57 -16.40
CA ALA A 71 -9.61 12.48 -15.51
C ALA A 71 -9.24 11.21 -16.28
N ALA A 72 -9.96 10.90 -17.35
CA ALA A 72 -9.65 9.80 -18.25
C ALA A 72 -8.29 9.97 -18.94
N ALA A 73 -7.98 11.19 -19.43
CA ALA A 73 -6.70 11.50 -20.06
C ALA A 73 -5.52 11.34 -19.07
N VAL A 74 -5.68 11.80 -17.82
CA VAL A 74 -4.67 11.62 -16.76
C VAL A 74 -4.47 10.13 -16.43
N ALA A 75 -5.56 9.35 -16.37
CA ALA A 75 -5.46 7.91 -16.11
C ALA A 75 -4.72 7.18 -17.23
N LEU A 76 -5.02 7.49 -18.49
CA LEU A 76 -4.33 6.90 -19.65
C LEU A 76 -2.83 7.23 -19.63
N GLU A 77 -2.48 8.48 -19.35
CA GLU A 77 -1.09 8.91 -19.26
C GLU A 77 -0.37 8.23 -18.09
N ASN A 78 -1.01 8.13 -16.93
CA ASN A 78 -0.44 7.43 -15.78
C ASN A 78 -0.18 5.94 -16.07
N ILE A 79 -1.12 5.25 -16.74
CA ILE A 79 -0.93 3.86 -17.17
C ILE A 79 0.25 3.75 -18.13
N ARG A 80 0.35 4.64 -19.11
CA ARG A 80 1.47 4.70 -20.06
C ARG A 80 2.82 4.86 -19.35
N VAL A 81 2.91 5.76 -18.37
CA VAL A 81 4.14 5.98 -17.58
C VAL A 81 4.51 4.73 -16.79
N ILE A 82 3.55 4.08 -16.13
CA ILE A 82 3.80 2.83 -15.39
C ILE A 82 4.37 1.75 -16.31
N GLU A 83 3.84 1.63 -17.52
CA GLU A 83 4.30 0.67 -18.53
C GLU A 83 5.69 1.02 -19.07
N GLU A 84 5.88 2.24 -19.58
CA GLU A 84 7.11 2.68 -20.23
C GLU A 84 8.31 2.72 -19.28
N GLU A 85 8.09 3.08 -18.02
CA GLU A 85 9.13 3.11 -17.00
C GLU A 85 9.34 1.76 -16.29
N GLY A 86 8.57 0.72 -16.64
CA GLY A 86 8.70 -0.62 -16.07
C GLY A 86 8.44 -0.68 -14.56
N LEU A 87 7.51 0.14 -14.07
CA LEU A 87 7.29 0.33 -12.63
C LEU A 87 6.73 -0.90 -11.91
N LEU A 88 6.14 -1.86 -12.62
CA LEU A 88 5.72 -3.13 -12.00
C LEU A 88 6.93 -3.96 -11.54
N ASP A 89 7.95 -4.09 -12.39
CA ASP A 89 9.16 -4.83 -12.05
C ASP A 89 10.00 -4.06 -11.01
N GLN A 90 10.06 -2.74 -11.13
CA GLN A 90 10.67 -1.87 -10.12
C GLN A 90 10.01 -2.08 -8.75
N ALA A 91 8.67 -2.11 -8.68
CA ALA A 91 7.92 -2.32 -7.45
C ALA A 91 8.21 -3.68 -6.80
N LYS A 92 8.36 -4.75 -7.61
CA LYS A 92 8.78 -6.08 -7.11
C LYS A 92 10.17 -6.01 -6.50
N LYS A 93 11.15 -5.48 -7.26
CA LYS A 93 12.55 -5.38 -6.83
C LYS A 93 12.71 -4.58 -5.54
N ILE A 94 12.19 -3.36 -5.52
CA ILE A 94 12.33 -2.46 -4.36
C ILE A 94 11.46 -2.93 -3.18
N GLY A 95 10.29 -3.51 -3.46
CA GLY A 95 9.47 -4.12 -2.42
C GLY A 95 10.20 -5.23 -1.67
N GLU A 96 10.88 -6.13 -2.39
CA GLU A 96 11.70 -7.18 -1.78
C GLU A 96 12.91 -6.60 -1.03
N TYR A 97 13.59 -5.61 -1.60
CA TYR A 97 14.70 -4.93 -0.96
C TYR A 97 14.29 -4.30 0.38
N LEU A 98 13.24 -3.50 0.38
CA LEU A 98 12.70 -2.87 1.59
C LEU A 98 12.24 -3.93 2.61
N HIS A 99 11.59 -5.01 2.16
CA HIS A 99 11.18 -6.10 3.04
C HIS A 99 12.38 -6.74 3.75
N ASN A 100 13.46 -7.01 3.03
CA ASN A 100 14.67 -7.59 3.60
C ASN A 100 15.29 -6.69 4.68
N GLY A 101 15.34 -5.38 4.44
CA GLY A 101 15.77 -4.41 5.46
C GLY A 101 14.82 -4.36 6.66
N LEU A 102 13.50 -4.35 6.43
CA LEU A 102 12.52 -4.35 7.52
C LEU A 102 12.56 -5.62 8.37
N ARG A 103 12.90 -6.78 7.78
CA ARG A 103 13.06 -8.04 8.52
C ARG A 103 14.16 -7.98 9.58
N GLU A 104 15.16 -7.14 9.40
CA GLU A 104 16.19 -6.94 10.44
C GLU A 104 15.60 -6.40 11.75
N LEU A 105 14.43 -5.71 11.69
CA LEU A 105 13.74 -5.22 12.88
C LEU A 105 13.14 -6.35 13.74
N LEU A 106 13.10 -7.58 13.23
CA LEU A 106 12.63 -8.75 14.00
C LEU A 106 13.55 -9.10 15.18
N ASP A 107 14.78 -8.57 15.25
CA ASP A 107 15.64 -8.69 16.43
C ASP A 107 15.11 -7.89 17.63
N LEU A 108 14.31 -6.84 17.38
CA LEU A 108 13.76 -5.98 18.41
C LEU A 108 12.63 -6.67 19.21
N PRO A 109 12.58 -6.50 20.54
CA PRO A 109 11.63 -7.21 21.39
C PRO A 109 10.16 -6.88 21.09
N ILE A 110 9.88 -5.69 20.56
CA ILE A 110 8.53 -5.21 20.27
C ILE A 110 8.06 -5.45 18.83
N VAL A 111 8.87 -6.07 17.98
CA VAL A 111 8.50 -6.39 16.59
C VAL A 111 8.09 -7.86 16.50
N GLY A 112 6.82 -8.12 16.28
CA GLY A 112 6.23 -9.47 16.23
C GLY A 112 6.32 -10.12 14.86
N GLU A 113 6.08 -9.34 13.80
CA GLU A 113 6.07 -9.82 12.43
C GLU A 113 6.40 -8.70 11.44
N VAL A 114 7.01 -9.08 10.33
CA VAL A 114 7.17 -8.21 9.15
C VAL A 114 6.63 -8.95 7.94
N ARG A 115 5.65 -8.36 7.27
CA ARG A 115 4.99 -8.94 6.09
C ARG A 115 4.88 -7.94 4.96
N PHE A 116 4.79 -8.45 3.72
CA PHE A 116 4.68 -7.60 2.54
C PHE A 116 4.02 -8.30 1.36
N VAL A 117 3.54 -7.49 0.43
CA VAL A 117 3.23 -7.87 -0.95
C VAL A 117 3.60 -6.67 -1.84
N GLY A 118 4.57 -6.84 -2.73
CA GLY A 118 5.09 -5.74 -3.55
C GLY A 118 5.54 -4.55 -2.71
N MET A 119 4.95 -3.39 -2.94
CA MET A 119 5.23 -2.14 -2.21
C MET A 119 4.25 -1.89 -1.04
N MET A 120 3.60 -2.92 -0.52
CA MET A 120 2.79 -2.86 0.69
C MET A 120 3.50 -3.63 1.81
N HIS A 121 3.87 -2.94 2.87
CA HIS A 121 4.59 -3.52 4.01
C HIS A 121 3.86 -3.24 5.31
N ALA A 122 3.98 -4.16 6.25
CA ALA A 122 3.52 -3.98 7.61
C ALA A 122 4.54 -4.53 8.60
N VAL A 123 4.84 -3.75 9.63
CA VAL A 123 5.62 -4.13 10.80
C VAL A 123 4.65 -4.21 11.96
N GLU A 124 4.38 -5.41 12.45
CA GLU A 124 3.50 -5.63 13.60
C GLU A 124 4.25 -5.36 14.90
N LEU A 125 3.62 -4.59 15.78
CA LEU A 125 4.18 -4.21 17.07
C LEU A 125 3.46 -4.96 18.19
N VAL A 126 4.24 -5.63 19.03
CA VAL A 126 3.76 -6.48 20.12
C VAL A 126 4.41 -6.09 21.44
N SER A 127 3.70 -6.27 22.54
CA SER A 127 4.26 -6.19 23.90
C SER A 127 4.90 -7.51 24.32
N ASP A 128 4.51 -8.61 23.69
CA ASP A 128 5.03 -9.95 23.95
C ASP A 128 5.01 -10.78 22.67
N LYS A 129 6.17 -11.33 22.28
CA LYS A 129 6.33 -12.09 21.03
C LYS A 129 5.70 -13.48 21.07
N GLU A 130 5.61 -14.10 22.23
CA GLU A 130 5.08 -15.46 22.35
C GLU A 130 3.56 -15.46 22.26
N THR A 131 2.92 -14.55 22.99
CA THR A 131 1.46 -14.43 23.02
C THR A 131 0.91 -13.56 21.89
N ARG A 132 1.76 -12.80 21.19
CA ARG A 132 1.39 -11.81 20.18
C ARG A 132 0.48 -10.72 20.74
N ALA A 133 0.55 -10.45 22.02
CA ALA A 133 -0.18 -9.37 22.65
C ALA A 133 0.21 -8.03 22.01
N PRO A 134 -0.76 -7.20 21.56
CA PRO A 134 -0.46 -5.97 20.86
C PRO A 134 0.30 -4.98 21.74
N LEU A 135 1.18 -4.17 21.13
CA LEU A 135 1.84 -3.07 21.84
C LEU A 135 0.76 -2.06 22.31
N PRO A 136 0.81 -1.57 23.55
CA PRO A 136 -0.10 -0.51 24.01
C PRO A 136 -0.04 0.73 23.11
N MET A 137 -1.15 1.45 23.02
CA MET A 137 -1.20 2.71 22.27
C MET A 137 -0.31 3.75 22.95
N LEU A 138 0.65 4.28 22.19
CA LEU A 138 1.67 5.21 22.67
C LEU A 138 1.22 6.68 22.60
N GLN A 139 1.72 7.48 23.53
CA GLN A 139 1.60 8.94 23.51
C GLN A 139 2.98 9.55 23.77
N PRO A 140 3.64 10.24 22.80
CA PRO A 140 3.17 10.48 21.43
C PRO A 140 3.12 9.21 20.58
N MET A 141 2.32 9.21 19.50
CA MET A 141 2.23 8.06 18.59
C MET A 141 3.55 7.84 17.85
N LEU A 142 3.94 6.58 17.66
CA LEU A 142 5.17 6.21 16.96
C LEU A 142 5.33 6.88 15.58
N PRO A 143 4.32 6.92 14.69
CA PRO A 143 4.43 7.61 13.42
C PRO A 143 4.79 9.10 13.56
N ASP A 144 4.29 9.77 14.60
CA ASP A 144 4.61 11.18 14.85
C ASP A 144 6.05 11.39 15.30
N VAL A 145 6.57 10.46 16.12
CA VAL A 145 7.98 10.49 16.57
C VAL A 145 8.89 10.24 15.38
N ILE A 146 8.64 9.16 14.61
CA ILE A 146 9.41 8.83 13.41
C ILE A 146 9.45 10.02 12.44
N ARG A 147 8.29 10.62 12.16
CA ARG A 147 8.18 11.78 11.26
C ARG A 147 8.97 12.98 11.75
N ARG A 148 8.90 13.30 13.04
CA ARG A 148 9.61 14.48 13.61
C ARG A 148 11.12 14.32 13.59
N GLU A 149 11.62 13.12 13.84
CA GLU A 149 13.04 12.86 13.99
C GLU A 149 13.75 12.56 12.66
N SER A 150 13.07 11.91 11.74
CA SER A 150 13.67 11.43 10.48
C SER A 150 13.08 12.06 9.20
N GLY A 151 11.90 12.67 9.30
CA GLY A 151 11.12 13.10 8.14
C GLY A 151 10.41 11.97 7.40
N VAL A 152 10.56 10.71 7.82
CA VAL A 152 9.87 9.56 7.23
C VAL A 152 8.44 9.50 7.74
N ILE A 153 7.50 9.32 6.81
CA ILE A 153 6.07 9.21 7.12
C ILE A 153 5.66 7.75 6.99
N VAL A 154 5.18 7.18 8.08
CA VAL A 154 4.55 5.87 8.13
C VAL A 154 3.12 6.00 8.66
N ARG A 155 2.28 5.04 8.37
CA ARG A 155 0.90 5.04 8.85
C ARG A 155 0.75 4.06 10.01
N ASP A 156 0.06 4.51 11.05
CA ASP A 156 -0.46 3.62 12.08
C ASP A 156 -1.75 2.94 11.61
N CYS A 157 -1.84 1.63 11.86
CA CYS A 157 -3.04 0.84 11.63
C CYS A 157 -3.20 -0.17 12.77
N GLY A 158 -3.78 0.30 13.86
CA GLY A 158 -3.86 -0.43 15.13
C GLY A 158 -2.45 -0.63 15.73
N HIS A 159 -1.98 -1.85 15.79
CA HIS A 159 -0.62 -2.18 16.26
C HIS A 159 0.35 -2.49 15.11
N ASN A 160 0.08 -1.98 13.91
CA ASN A 160 0.97 -2.14 12.75
C ASN A 160 1.45 -0.78 12.25
N LEU A 161 2.74 -0.67 11.97
CA LEU A 161 3.27 0.39 11.13
C LEU A 161 3.19 -0.06 9.67
N VAL A 162 2.41 0.66 8.87
CA VAL A 162 2.18 0.35 7.47
C VAL A 162 2.98 1.30 6.59
N LEU A 163 3.72 0.74 5.62
CA LEU A 163 4.45 1.47 4.61
C LEU A 163 3.86 1.15 3.23
N SER A 164 3.63 2.21 2.46
CA SER A 164 3.15 2.13 1.06
C SER A 164 3.87 3.19 0.24
N PRO A 165 5.19 3.05 0.05
CA PRO A 165 6.02 4.06 -0.60
C PRO A 165 5.67 4.21 -2.09
N PRO A 166 6.15 5.28 -2.77
CA PRO A 166 6.03 5.44 -4.21
C PRO A 166 6.66 4.27 -4.96
N LEU A 167 6.13 3.91 -6.13
CA LEU A 167 6.68 2.85 -6.98
C LEU A 167 8.11 3.16 -7.46
N ILE A 168 8.45 4.44 -7.53
CA ILE A 168 9.77 4.95 -7.94
C ILE A 168 10.78 5.05 -6.79
N MET A 169 10.47 4.51 -5.60
CA MET A 169 11.38 4.51 -4.47
C MET A 169 12.73 3.91 -4.84
N THR A 170 13.81 4.50 -4.32
CA THR A 170 15.18 4.01 -4.48
C THR A 170 15.61 3.12 -3.31
N GLU A 171 16.69 2.36 -3.48
CA GLU A 171 17.30 1.57 -2.40
C GLU A 171 17.77 2.47 -1.23
N GLU A 172 18.35 3.64 -1.53
CA GLU A 172 18.76 4.62 -0.52
C GLU A 172 17.57 5.14 0.32
N GLU A 173 16.43 5.40 -0.34
CA GLU A 173 15.22 5.82 0.36
C GLU A 173 14.62 4.68 1.21
N ALA A 174 14.73 3.42 0.74
CA ALA A 174 14.35 2.25 1.51
C ALA A 174 15.22 2.09 2.76
N ASP A 175 16.56 2.23 2.64
CA ASP A 175 17.49 2.21 3.76
C ASP A 175 17.19 3.29 4.79
N ARG A 176 16.87 4.51 4.33
CA ARG A 176 16.44 5.60 5.21
C ARG A 176 15.15 5.27 5.97
N CYS A 177 14.20 4.61 5.32
CA CYS A 177 12.97 4.16 5.98
C CYS A 177 13.27 3.14 7.08
N VAL A 178 14.10 2.13 6.80
CA VAL A 178 14.49 1.10 7.77
C VAL A 178 15.22 1.73 8.96
N ALA A 179 16.22 2.59 8.69
CA ALA A 179 16.97 3.28 9.73
C ALA A 179 16.07 4.16 10.62
N ALA A 180 15.10 4.86 10.00
CA ALA A 180 14.15 5.70 10.72
C ALA A 180 13.25 4.89 11.67
N LEU A 181 12.74 3.73 11.22
CA LEU A 181 11.98 2.86 12.08
C LEU A 181 12.84 2.29 13.21
N ARG A 182 14.02 1.75 12.88
CA ARG A 182 14.94 1.18 13.87
C ARG A 182 15.25 2.17 14.98
N SER A 183 15.63 3.40 14.64
CA SER A 183 16.05 4.43 15.62
C SER A 183 15.00 4.73 16.69
N VAL A 184 13.72 4.57 16.38
CA VAL A 184 12.62 4.79 17.34
C VAL A 184 12.22 3.49 18.03
N LEU A 185 12.15 2.39 17.29
CA LEU A 185 11.70 1.10 17.84
C LEU A 185 12.70 0.51 18.84
N GLU A 186 14.03 0.74 18.66
CA GLU A 186 15.07 0.26 19.60
C GLU A 186 14.93 0.84 21.01
N ARG A 187 14.38 2.04 21.14
CA ARG A 187 14.18 2.73 22.43
C ARG A 187 12.73 2.70 22.90
N THR A 188 11.89 1.92 22.20
CA THR A 188 10.51 1.70 22.61
C THR A 188 10.42 0.38 23.37
N THR A 189 9.88 0.45 24.58
CA THR A 189 9.75 -0.71 25.47
C THR A 189 8.40 -1.44 25.27
N PRO A 190 8.26 -2.73 25.69
CA PRO A 190 7.02 -3.49 25.57
C PRO A 190 5.81 -2.90 26.32
N ASP A 191 6.05 -2.10 27.35
CA ASP A 191 5.00 -1.36 28.06
C ASP A 191 4.60 -0.05 27.41
N GLY A 192 5.19 0.24 26.25
CA GLY A 192 4.80 1.36 25.40
C GLY A 192 5.46 2.70 25.78
N VAL A 193 6.66 2.67 26.33
CA VAL A 193 7.43 3.89 26.63
C VAL A 193 8.52 4.10 25.58
N ILE A 194 8.66 5.33 25.06
CA ILE A 194 9.74 5.73 24.16
C ILE A 194 10.77 6.52 24.99
N HIS A 195 12.02 6.05 25.03
CA HIS A 195 13.14 6.67 25.78
C HIS A 195 13.98 7.60 24.92
#